data_a8b9c291bbcf2cd537aa5bdbe62e0f48
#
_entry.id   a8b9c291bbcf2cd537aa5bdbe62e0f48
#
_cell.length_a   1.000
_cell.length_b   1.000
_cell.length_c   1.000
_cell.angle_alpha   90.00
_cell.angle_beta   90.00
_cell.angle_gamma   90.00
#
_symmetry.space_group_name_H-M   'P 1'
#
loop_
_entity.id
_entity.type
_entity.pdbx_description
1 polymer ?
#
loop_
_entity_poly.entity_id
_entity_poly.type
_entity_poly.pdbx_seq_one_letter_code
_entity_poly.pdbx_strand_id
1 'polypeptide(L)'
;MTHDSVAVFYPAHYDAKQHQPSPIFEQEPAAVNPLTANWPLRVEFCEKNGHSLATINVPDDVDFYGTGEVTGPLRRNGRTIELWNVDTPAYGVDGGTHLYQSHPWVMGLRKDGTAFGIIADNTWRQKITTADHQVTFDSEGPAFRVFVIERESPKALMQALVSLTGTMQLPPLWSLGYQQCRFSYYPDTQVMEVADKLRSNRIPADVIWMDIDYMDGYRIFTFDPKGFSNPKKLNDYLHQHNFKSVYMIDPGVKAEEGYFVDDQGTAGDYWVKTSDGKPFVGEVWPGAVHFPDFTRPEVRTWWATLYKDFMAQGIDGVWNDMNEPASFGLPETTMPRDNQHLNGDGGIGGPHLRFHNVFGLNMVRASRQGLLLANPQKRPFILSRSNFLGGHRYAATWTGDNL
;
A
#
# COMPACT_ATOMS: atom_id res chain seq x y z
N MET A 1 -17.05 -23.31 0.51
CA MET A 1 -16.09 -23.10 -0.62
C MET A 1 -16.66 -22.02 -1.53
N THR A 2 -15.79 -21.21 -2.13
CA THR A 2 -16.16 -20.27 -3.20
C THR A 2 -16.41 -20.99 -4.53
N HIS A 3 -16.90 -20.30 -5.55
CA HIS A 3 -17.03 -20.83 -6.91
C HIS A 3 -15.71 -21.37 -7.48
N ASP A 4 -14.57 -20.74 -7.13
CA ASP A 4 -13.22 -21.12 -7.59
C ASP A 4 -12.56 -22.22 -6.75
N SER A 5 -13.36 -23.00 -6.01
CA SER A 5 -12.87 -24.08 -5.15
C SER A 5 -11.83 -23.62 -4.12
N VAL A 6 -12.07 -22.49 -3.50
CA VAL A 6 -11.28 -21.95 -2.38
C VAL A 6 -12.06 -22.22 -1.09
N ALA A 7 -11.42 -22.84 -0.11
CA ALA A 7 -12.02 -23.04 1.20
C ALA A 7 -12.06 -21.75 1.99
N VAL A 8 -13.16 -21.50 2.68
CA VAL A 8 -13.29 -20.35 3.59
C VAL A 8 -13.67 -20.90 4.96
N PHE A 9 -12.88 -20.52 5.96
CA PHE A 9 -13.09 -20.90 7.35
C PHE A 9 -13.49 -19.68 8.17
N TYR A 10 -14.51 -19.86 9.00
CA TYR A 10 -15.05 -18.80 9.86
C TYR A 10 -14.90 -19.21 11.32
N PRO A 11 -14.39 -18.34 12.20
CA PRO A 11 -14.49 -18.57 13.64
C PRO A 11 -15.95 -18.48 14.13
N ALA A 12 -16.21 -19.05 15.28
CA ALA A 12 -17.57 -19.11 15.85
C ALA A 12 -18.22 -17.73 16.05
N HIS A 13 -17.43 -16.71 16.32
CA HIS A 13 -17.88 -15.34 16.58
C HIS A 13 -17.55 -14.35 15.45
N TYR A 14 -17.41 -14.82 14.21
CA TYR A 14 -17.17 -13.95 13.07
C TYR A 14 -18.35 -13.03 12.80
N ASP A 15 -18.08 -11.72 12.78
CA ASP A 15 -19.06 -10.70 12.40
C ASP A 15 -18.65 -10.05 11.06
N ALA A 16 -19.37 -10.41 10.01
CA ALA A 16 -19.10 -9.86 8.66
C ALA A 16 -19.16 -8.32 8.61
N LYS A 17 -20.02 -7.69 9.43
CA LYS A 17 -20.15 -6.23 9.46
C LYS A 17 -18.87 -5.51 9.94
N GLN A 18 -18.01 -6.22 10.65
CA GLN A 18 -16.73 -5.68 11.11
C GLN A 18 -15.59 -5.86 10.09
N HIS A 19 -15.79 -6.65 9.04
CA HIS A 19 -14.71 -7.03 8.12
C HIS A 19 -14.98 -6.71 6.64
N GLN A 20 -16.24 -6.49 6.27
CA GLN A 20 -16.63 -6.33 4.87
C GLN A 20 -17.08 -4.90 4.57
N PRO A 21 -16.75 -4.35 3.38
CA PRO A 21 -15.98 -5.01 2.32
C PRO A 21 -14.48 -5.12 2.65
N SER A 22 -13.87 -6.25 2.33
CA SER A 22 -12.45 -6.45 2.51
C SER A 22 -11.65 -5.74 1.41
N PRO A 23 -10.59 -4.99 1.74
CA PRO A 23 -9.74 -4.34 0.74
C PRO A 23 -8.87 -5.34 -0.05
N ILE A 24 -8.72 -6.57 0.44
CA ILE A 24 -7.94 -7.64 -0.19
C ILE A 24 -8.56 -8.06 -1.52
N PHE A 25 -9.87 -8.23 -1.57
CA PHE A 25 -10.56 -8.83 -2.70
C PHE A 25 -11.04 -7.77 -3.71
N GLU A 26 -11.05 -8.14 -4.98
CA GLU A 26 -11.65 -7.30 -6.03
C GLU A 26 -13.17 -7.28 -5.92
N GLN A 27 -13.73 -8.45 -5.65
CA GLN A 27 -15.14 -8.64 -5.32
C GLN A 27 -15.24 -9.49 -4.06
N GLU A 28 -16.20 -9.19 -3.21
CA GLU A 28 -16.41 -9.95 -1.98
C GLU A 28 -16.68 -11.44 -2.28
N PRO A 29 -15.79 -12.36 -1.84
CA PRO A 29 -15.96 -13.78 -2.15
C PRO A 29 -17.15 -14.38 -1.41
N ALA A 30 -18.09 -14.97 -2.15
CA ALA A 30 -19.22 -15.67 -1.56
C ALA A 30 -18.92 -17.18 -1.37
N ALA A 31 -19.20 -17.69 -0.20
CA ALA A 31 -19.18 -19.13 0.06
C ALA A 31 -20.48 -19.75 -0.46
N VAL A 32 -20.41 -20.53 -1.54
CA VAL A 32 -21.58 -21.07 -2.25
C VAL A 32 -21.80 -22.56 -2.02
N ASN A 33 -20.76 -23.30 -1.62
CA ASN A 33 -20.81 -24.73 -1.40
C ASN A 33 -20.31 -25.13 -0.01
N PRO A 34 -20.80 -26.17 0.61
CA PRO A 34 -20.22 -26.73 1.83
C PRO A 34 -18.78 -27.21 1.57
N LEU A 35 -17.95 -27.12 2.60
CA LEU A 35 -16.59 -27.65 2.55
C LEU A 35 -16.64 -29.18 2.46
N THR A 36 -15.82 -29.77 1.57
CA THR A 36 -15.70 -31.22 1.47
C THR A 36 -15.06 -31.80 2.74
N ALA A 37 -15.53 -33.00 3.15
CA ALA A 37 -15.00 -33.64 4.36
C ALA A 37 -13.50 -33.91 4.30
N ASN A 38 -12.94 -34.12 3.10
CA ASN A 38 -11.53 -34.45 2.87
C ASN A 38 -10.66 -33.26 2.47
N TRP A 39 -11.08 -32.00 2.79
CA TRP A 39 -10.23 -30.86 2.53
C TRP A 39 -8.92 -30.98 3.35
N PRO A 40 -7.74 -30.88 2.70
CA PRO A 40 -6.49 -31.33 3.32
C PRO A 40 -6.03 -30.44 4.47
N LEU A 41 -6.29 -29.14 4.42
CA LEU A 41 -5.89 -28.21 5.47
C LEU A 41 -7.10 -27.71 6.25
N ARG A 42 -6.96 -27.61 7.57
CA ARG A 42 -7.99 -27.12 8.49
C ARG A 42 -7.46 -25.91 9.24
N VAL A 43 -8.37 -25.01 9.59
CA VAL A 43 -8.05 -23.82 10.38
C VAL A 43 -8.67 -23.99 11.77
N GLU A 44 -7.86 -23.88 12.78
CA GLU A 44 -8.26 -23.83 14.18
C GLU A 44 -8.24 -22.38 14.66
N PHE A 45 -9.32 -21.93 15.28
CA PHE A 45 -9.44 -20.59 15.80
C PHE A 45 -9.46 -20.61 17.32
N CYS A 46 -8.74 -19.68 17.94
CA CYS A 46 -8.84 -19.44 19.37
C CYS A 46 -8.60 -17.96 19.70
N GLU A 47 -9.00 -17.58 20.91
CA GLU A 47 -8.67 -16.28 21.48
C GLU A 47 -7.70 -16.49 22.66
N LYS A 48 -6.65 -15.68 22.71
CA LYS A 48 -5.65 -15.75 23.76
C LYS A 48 -5.12 -14.35 24.08
N ASN A 49 -5.19 -13.96 25.34
CA ASN A 49 -4.69 -12.66 25.85
C ASN A 49 -5.25 -11.45 25.08
N GLY A 50 -6.49 -11.51 24.63
CA GLY A 50 -7.12 -10.43 23.84
C GLY A 50 -6.78 -10.44 22.35
N HIS A 51 -6.01 -11.42 21.89
CA HIS A 51 -5.68 -11.61 20.47
C HIS A 51 -6.55 -12.71 19.85
N SER A 52 -6.85 -12.56 18.57
CA SER A 52 -7.53 -13.59 17.77
C SER A 52 -6.48 -14.37 16.97
N LEU A 53 -6.46 -15.70 17.13
CA LEU A 53 -5.50 -16.59 16.48
C LEU A 53 -6.19 -17.51 15.49
N ALA A 54 -5.53 -17.71 14.34
CA ALA A 54 -5.86 -18.75 13.37
C ALA A 54 -4.63 -19.61 13.14
N THR A 55 -4.75 -20.92 13.38
CA THR A 55 -3.67 -21.88 13.29
C THR A 55 -3.99 -22.95 12.24
N ILE A 56 -3.05 -23.24 11.38
CA ILE A 56 -3.14 -24.22 10.31
C ILE A 56 -1.99 -25.21 10.44
N ASN A 57 -2.31 -26.47 10.74
CA ASN A 57 -1.33 -27.54 10.73
C ASN A 57 -1.04 -27.96 9.29
N VAL A 58 0.23 -28.03 8.93
CA VAL A 58 0.69 -28.37 7.58
C VAL A 58 1.55 -29.62 7.59
N PRO A 59 1.63 -30.36 6.47
CA PRO A 59 2.53 -31.51 6.38
C PRO A 59 3.98 -31.15 6.61
N ASP A 60 4.79 -32.17 6.91
CA ASP A 60 6.22 -32.08 6.93
C ASP A 60 6.79 -31.63 5.58
N ASP A 61 8.00 -31.03 5.60
CA ASP A 61 8.75 -30.70 4.38
C ASP A 61 8.04 -29.70 3.43
N VAL A 62 7.42 -28.67 3.96
CA VAL A 62 6.87 -27.53 3.20
C VAL A 62 7.82 -26.35 3.25
N ASP A 63 8.06 -25.71 2.11
CA ASP A 63 8.72 -24.42 2.00
C ASP A 63 7.71 -23.29 1.99
N PHE A 64 7.86 -22.30 2.88
CA PHE A 64 6.96 -21.16 3.00
C PHE A 64 7.51 -19.90 2.34
N TYR A 65 6.62 -19.14 1.71
CA TYR A 65 6.91 -17.87 1.04
C TYR A 65 5.77 -16.85 1.28
N GLY A 66 5.99 -15.59 0.94
CA GLY A 66 4.98 -14.54 1.07
C GLY A 66 5.21 -13.63 2.27
N THR A 67 4.17 -13.31 3.03
CA THR A 67 4.13 -12.49 4.25
C THR A 67 4.31 -10.97 4.05
N GLY A 68 4.75 -10.52 2.89
CA GLY A 68 5.05 -9.13 2.62
C GLY A 68 6.55 -8.85 2.55
N GLU A 69 6.91 -7.61 2.73
CA GLU A 69 8.29 -7.15 2.63
C GLU A 69 9.00 -7.29 3.96
N VAL A 70 10.05 -8.09 3.97
CA VAL A 70 10.91 -8.33 5.13
C VAL A 70 12.32 -8.68 4.67
N THR A 71 13.31 -8.45 5.52
CA THR A 71 14.70 -8.84 5.25
C THR A 71 14.93 -10.35 5.39
N GLY A 72 16.10 -10.82 4.94
CA GLY A 72 16.53 -12.21 5.07
C GLY A 72 16.09 -13.12 3.93
N PRO A 73 16.13 -14.44 4.12
CA PRO A 73 15.86 -15.41 3.08
C PRO A 73 14.45 -15.29 2.49
N LEU A 74 14.31 -15.54 1.19
CA LEU A 74 13.01 -15.63 0.53
C LEU A 74 12.10 -16.69 1.15
N ARG A 75 12.70 -17.82 1.57
CA ARG A 75 12.03 -18.87 2.34
C ARG A 75 11.74 -18.39 3.76
N ARG A 76 10.52 -18.54 4.22
CA ARG A 76 9.99 -18.01 5.49
C ARG A 76 9.96 -19.01 6.64
N ASN A 77 10.41 -20.25 6.44
CA ASN A 77 10.37 -21.29 7.47
C ASN A 77 11.10 -20.87 8.76
N GLY A 78 10.49 -21.19 9.91
CA GLY A 78 11.04 -20.88 11.22
C GLY A 78 11.03 -19.41 11.61
N ARG A 79 10.22 -18.57 10.94
CA ARG A 79 10.19 -17.11 11.17
C ARG A 79 8.86 -16.65 11.74
N THR A 80 8.95 -15.62 12.56
CA THR A 80 7.80 -14.78 12.94
C THR A 80 7.97 -13.43 12.26
N ILE A 81 6.96 -13.01 11.50
CA ILE A 81 6.95 -11.78 10.71
C ILE A 81 5.78 -10.94 11.17
N GLU A 82 6.06 -9.68 11.47
CA GLU A 82 5.05 -8.71 11.87
C GLU A 82 4.49 -7.99 10.64
N LEU A 83 3.17 -7.87 10.55
CA LEU A 83 2.47 -7.08 9.55
C LEU A 83 2.09 -5.74 10.16
N TRP A 84 2.98 -4.77 9.98
CA TRP A 84 2.86 -3.38 10.42
C TRP A 84 3.79 -2.52 9.55
N ASN A 85 3.22 -1.77 8.62
CA ASN A 85 4.00 -0.98 7.67
C ASN A 85 4.75 0.13 8.40
N VAL A 86 6.06 0.22 8.22
CA VAL A 86 6.87 1.25 8.86
C VAL A 86 7.93 1.80 7.91
N ASP A 87 8.25 3.07 8.09
CA ASP A 87 9.42 3.67 7.51
C ASP A 87 10.67 3.25 8.29
N THR A 88 11.52 2.46 7.65
CA THR A 88 12.68 1.82 8.29
C THR A 88 13.95 2.06 7.48
N PRO A 89 14.50 3.28 7.47
CA PRO A 89 15.69 3.60 6.67
C PRO A 89 16.95 2.82 7.11
N ALA A 90 16.99 2.35 8.35
CA ALA A 90 18.10 1.55 8.90
C ALA A 90 17.66 0.13 9.26
N TYR A 91 16.94 -0.54 8.39
CA TYR A 91 16.27 -1.82 8.63
C TYR A 91 17.18 -2.94 9.16
N GLY A 92 18.48 -2.89 8.95
CA GLY A 92 19.43 -3.86 9.47
C GLY A 92 19.68 -3.75 10.98
N VAL A 93 19.36 -2.61 11.59
CA VAL A 93 19.61 -2.33 13.01
C VAL A 93 18.58 -3.02 13.90
N ASP A 94 17.31 -3.01 13.49
CA ASP A 94 16.17 -3.60 14.24
C ASP A 94 15.79 -5.01 13.77
N GLY A 95 16.62 -5.62 12.92
CA GLY A 95 16.45 -7.00 12.48
C GLY A 95 15.49 -7.20 11.33
N GLY A 96 14.91 -6.13 10.78
CA GLY A 96 14.11 -6.17 9.55
C GLY A 96 12.90 -7.11 9.60
N THR A 97 12.18 -7.11 10.71
CA THR A 97 11.01 -7.99 10.91
C THR A 97 9.76 -7.49 10.20
N HIS A 98 9.73 -6.23 9.82
CA HIS A 98 8.65 -5.58 9.09
C HIS A 98 9.21 -4.34 8.37
N LEU A 99 8.71 -4.07 7.19
CA LEU A 99 9.12 -2.96 6.34
C LEU A 99 7.87 -2.22 5.82
N TYR A 100 7.90 -1.76 4.58
CA TYR A 100 6.88 -0.86 4.03
C TYR A 100 5.59 -1.56 3.58
N GLN A 101 5.60 -2.90 3.40
CA GLN A 101 4.48 -3.63 2.80
C GLN A 101 4.11 -4.88 3.59
N SER A 102 2.84 -4.98 3.94
CA SER A 102 2.27 -6.10 4.70
C SER A 102 1.29 -6.88 3.83
N HIS A 103 1.48 -8.19 3.75
CA HIS A 103 0.58 -9.09 3.01
C HIS A 103 0.18 -10.27 3.89
N PRO A 104 -1.07 -10.37 4.36
CA PRO A 104 -1.54 -11.47 5.20
C PRO A 104 -1.75 -12.75 4.37
N TRP A 105 -0.69 -13.16 3.69
CA TRP A 105 -0.64 -14.23 2.71
C TRP A 105 0.59 -15.10 2.92
N VAL A 106 0.37 -16.42 2.98
CA VAL A 106 1.43 -17.44 3.01
C VAL A 106 1.21 -18.44 1.89
N MET A 107 2.23 -18.67 1.09
CA MET A 107 2.29 -19.77 0.13
C MET A 107 3.12 -20.91 0.72
N GLY A 108 2.60 -22.12 0.72
CA GLY A 108 3.34 -23.36 1.02
C GLY A 108 3.59 -24.16 -0.25
N LEU A 109 4.84 -24.55 -0.48
CA LEU A 109 5.26 -25.41 -1.58
C LEU A 109 5.67 -26.77 -1.02
N ARG A 110 4.99 -27.85 -1.45
CA ARG A 110 5.30 -29.23 -1.07
C ARG A 110 6.38 -29.85 -1.99
N LYS A 111 7.06 -30.88 -1.52
CA LYS A 111 8.10 -31.58 -2.30
C LYS A 111 7.61 -32.19 -3.60
N ASP A 112 6.35 -32.57 -3.67
CA ASP A 112 5.72 -33.11 -4.89
C ASP A 112 5.39 -32.06 -5.93
N GLY A 113 5.67 -30.78 -5.64
CA GLY A 113 5.39 -29.63 -6.53
C GLY A 113 4.00 -29.04 -6.37
N THR A 114 3.12 -29.66 -5.57
CA THR A 114 1.81 -29.05 -5.25
C THR A 114 1.97 -27.87 -4.29
N ALA A 115 1.05 -26.93 -4.35
CA ALA A 115 1.13 -25.71 -3.56
C ALA A 115 -0.23 -25.37 -2.91
N PHE A 116 -0.14 -24.75 -1.74
CA PHE A 116 -1.31 -24.16 -1.09
C PHE A 116 -1.05 -22.71 -0.72
N GLY A 117 -2.14 -21.98 -0.55
CA GLY A 117 -2.11 -20.58 -0.11
C GLY A 117 -3.05 -20.33 1.04
N ILE A 118 -2.66 -19.49 1.96
CA ILE A 118 -3.46 -19.10 3.12
C ILE A 118 -3.55 -17.58 3.14
N ILE A 119 -4.79 -17.04 3.17
CA ILE A 119 -5.04 -15.62 3.35
C ILE A 119 -5.79 -15.42 4.67
N ALA A 120 -5.23 -14.64 5.58
CA ALA A 120 -5.98 -14.10 6.70
C ALA A 120 -6.69 -12.82 6.24
N ASP A 121 -8.01 -12.83 6.17
CA ASP A 121 -8.79 -11.64 5.80
C ASP A 121 -8.88 -10.66 6.98
N ASN A 122 -7.78 -9.96 7.18
CA ASN A 122 -7.58 -9.12 8.35
C ASN A 122 -6.60 -7.99 8.05
N THR A 123 -6.99 -6.76 8.38
CA THR A 123 -6.18 -5.54 8.18
C THR A 123 -5.48 -5.05 9.45
N TRP A 124 -5.86 -5.58 10.60
CA TRP A 124 -5.28 -5.22 11.89
C TRP A 124 -3.82 -5.62 11.99
N ARG A 125 -3.09 -5.01 12.92
CA ARG A 125 -1.75 -5.47 13.27
C ARG A 125 -1.76 -6.95 13.62
N GLN A 126 -0.85 -7.70 13.02
CA GLN A 126 -0.78 -9.15 13.22
C GLN A 126 0.62 -9.69 13.01
N LYS A 127 0.86 -10.88 13.53
CA LYS A 127 2.09 -11.66 13.31
C LYS A 127 1.76 -12.94 12.57
N ILE A 128 2.64 -13.31 11.63
CA ILE A 128 2.60 -14.61 10.94
C ILE A 128 3.81 -15.41 11.41
N THR A 129 3.55 -16.55 12.03
CA THR A 129 4.61 -17.50 12.42
C THR A 129 4.54 -18.75 11.55
N THR A 130 5.66 -19.14 10.94
CA THR A 130 5.81 -20.32 10.08
C THR A 130 6.83 -21.27 10.71
N ALA A 131 6.47 -21.97 11.77
CA ALA A 131 7.34 -22.84 12.53
C ALA A 131 6.70 -24.22 12.77
N ASP A 132 7.51 -25.26 12.93
CA ASP A 132 7.12 -26.56 13.44
C ASP A 132 5.87 -27.16 12.80
N HIS A 133 5.82 -27.22 11.45
CA HIS A 133 4.68 -27.77 10.68
C HIS A 133 3.37 -27.01 10.90
N GLN A 134 3.48 -25.71 11.18
CA GLN A 134 2.32 -24.89 11.49
C GLN A 134 2.48 -23.48 10.91
N VAL A 135 1.37 -22.93 10.45
CA VAL A 135 1.22 -21.48 10.14
C VAL A 135 0.24 -20.90 11.14
N THR A 136 0.67 -19.88 11.88
CA THR A 136 -0.19 -19.17 12.83
C THR A 136 -0.28 -17.69 12.45
N PHE A 137 -1.52 -17.19 12.40
CA PHE A 137 -1.82 -15.76 12.33
C PHE A 137 -2.29 -15.33 13.73
N ASP A 138 -1.61 -14.38 14.32
CA ASP A 138 -1.88 -13.81 15.64
C ASP A 138 -2.21 -12.32 15.49
N SER A 139 -3.47 -11.94 15.66
CA SER A 139 -4.00 -10.61 15.41
C SER A 139 -4.42 -9.88 16.68
N GLU A 140 -4.09 -8.59 16.78
CA GLU A 140 -4.58 -7.66 17.81
C GLU A 140 -6.05 -7.22 17.57
N GLY A 141 -6.67 -7.70 16.50
CA GLY A 141 -8.05 -7.40 16.14
C GLY A 141 -9.05 -8.50 16.50
N PRO A 142 -10.34 -8.28 16.17
CA PRO A 142 -11.38 -9.29 16.40
C PRO A 142 -11.18 -10.52 15.51
N ALA A 143 -11.98 -11.56 15.79
CA ALA A 143 -11.98 -12.81 15.05
C ALA A 143 -12.21 -12.60 13.54
N PHE A 144 -11.36 -13.18 12.70
CA PHE A 144 -11.31 -12.99 11.25
C PHE A 144 -11.45 -14.34 10.50
N ARG A 145 -11.91 -14.30 9.26
CA ARG A 145 -11.99 -15.49 8.39
C ARG A 145 -10.66 -15.75 7.68
N VAL A 146 -10.46 -17.04 7.32
CA VAL A 146 -9.26 -17.48 6.62
C VAL A 146 -9.65 -18.21 5.34
N PHE A 147 -8.98 -17.86 4.24
CA PHE A 147 -9.12 -18.54 2.96
C PHE A 147 -7.95 -19.49 2.77
N VAL A 148 -8.24 -20.70 2.31
CA VAL A 148 -7.24 -21.72 1.99
C VAL A 148 -7.44 -22.18 0.55
N ILE A 149 -6.38 -22.11 -0.23
CA ILE A 149 -6.33 -22.44 -1.66
C ILE A 149 -5.42 -23.66 -1.82
N GLU A 150 -5.86 -24.70 -2.51
CA GLU A 150 -5.06 -25.87 -2.86
C GLU A 150 -4.93 -25.96 -4.38
N ARG A 151 -3.72 -26.10 -4.90
CA ARG A 151 -3.47 -26.23 -6.35
C ARG A 151 -2.30 -27.17 -6.64
N GLU A 152 -2.31 -27.68 -7.87
CA GLU A 152 -1.32 -28.61 -8.40
C GLU A 152 0.06 -27.99 -8.63
N SER A 153 0.18 -26.68 -8.57
CA SER A 153 1.46 -25.97 -8.77
C SER A 153 1.42 -24.54 -8.21
N PRO A 154 2.59 -23.92 -7.94
CA PRO A 154 2.66 -22.50 -7.58
C PRO A 154 2.03 -21.57 -8.62
N LYS A 155 2.18 -21.87 -9.91
CA LYS A 155 1.56 -21.09 -10.99
C LYS A 155 0.05 -21.11 -10.90
N ALA A 156 -0.56 -22.28 -10.76
CA ALA A 156 -2.00 -22.43 -10.61
C ALA A 156 -2.51 -21.78 -9.30
N LEU A 157 -1.70 -21.84 -8.23
CA LEU A 157 -1.99 -21.16 -6.98
C LEU A 157 -2.02 -19.63 -7.16
N MET A 158 -1.03 -19.05 -7.85
CA MET A 158 -1.02 -17.60 -8.12
C MET A 158 -2.18 -17.16 -9.02
N GLN A 159 -2.61 -18.00 -9.98
CA GLN A 159 -3.81 -17.74 -10.77
C GLN A 159 -5.07 -17.70 -9.89
N ALA A 160 -5.20 -18.63 -8.95
CA ALA A 160 -6.32 -18.63 -8.00
C ALA A 160 -6.25 -17.44 -7.02
N LEU A 161 -5.08 -17.02 -6.59
CA LEU A 161 -4.91 -15.82 -5.77
C LEU A 161 -5.42 -14.58 -6.52
N VAL A 162 -4.99 -14.37 -7.77
CA VAL A 162 -5.39 -13.19 -8.52
C VAL A 162 -6.85 -13.23 -8.98
N SER A 163 -7.48 -14.40 -9.06
CA SER A 163 -8.93 -14.48 -9.28
C SER A 163 -9.75 -13.95 -8.10
N LEU A 164 -9.19 -13.98 -6.89
CA LEU A 164 -9.79 -13.39 -5.69
C LEU A 164 -9.41 -11.92 -5.51
N THR A 165 -8.11 -11.63 -5.63
CA THR A 165 -7.56 -10.31 -5.29
C THR A 165 -7.61 -9.31 -6.45
N GLY A 166 -7.99 -9.76 -7.64
CA GLY A 166 -7.92 -8.99 -8.88
C GLY A 166 -6.54 -9.03 -9.52
N THR A 167 -6.45 -8.49 -10.73
CA THR A 167 -5.22 -8.43 -11.50
C THR A 167 -4.67 -7.01 -11.55
N MET A 168 -3.35 -6.89 -11.65
CA MET A 168 -2.73 -5.61 -11.96
C MET A 168 -3.05 -5.24 -13.42
N GLN A 169 -3.35 -3.97 -13.64
CA GLN A 169 -3.54 -3.46 -15.00
C GLN A 169 -2.19 -3.33 -15.71
N LEU A 170 -2.21 -3.56 -17.03
CA LEU A 170 -1.00 -3.39 -17.84
C LEU A 170 -0.50 -1.95 -17.72
N PRO A 171 0.73 -1.73 -17.19
CA PRO A 171 1.28 -0.39 -17.02
C PRO A 171 1.58 0.26 -18.37
N PRO A 172 1.80 1.58 -18.44
CA PRO A 172 2.27 2.24 -19.65
C PRO A 172 3.64 1.69 -20.07
N LEU A 173 3.87 1.54 -21.37
CA LEU A 173 5.12 0.95 -21.89
C LEU A 173 6.38 1.68 -21.39
N TRP A 174 6.33 3.01 -21.29
CA TRP A 174 7.44 3.84 -20.85
C TRP A 174 7.88 3.54 -19.40
N SER A 175 7.00 3.00 -18.56
CA SER A 175 7.33 2.64 -17.17
C SER A 175 8.16 1.36 -17.04
N LEU A 176 8.41 0.65 -18.14
CA LEU A 176 9.21 -0.58 -18.17
C LEU A 176 10.67 -0.34 -18.55
N GLY A 177 11.03 0.89 -18.96
CA GLY A 177 12.39 1.27 -19.32
C GLY A 177 13.19 1.80 -18.13
N TYR A 178 14.39 2.31 -18.40
CA TYR A 178 15.24 2.89 -17.38
C TYR A 178 14.66 4.20 -16.84
N GLN A 179 14.63 4.32 -15.53
CA GLN A 179 14.07 5.45 -14.81
C GLN A 179 15.13 6.05 -13.90
N GLN A 180 15.39 7.35 -14.06
CA GLN A 180 16.41 8.05 -13.32
C GLN A 180 15.78 8.83 -12.17
N CYS A 181 16.21 8.52 -10.95
CA CYS A 181 15.83 9.19 -9.71
C CYS A 181 17.06 9.49 -8.85
N ARG A 182 16.93 10.48 -8.00
CA ARG A 182 17.79 10.70 -6.83
C ARG A 182 17.04 11.60 -5.83
N PHE A 183 17.54 11.71 -4.62
CA PHE A 183 17.13 12.71 -3.65
C PHE A 183 17.53 14.09 -4.14
N SER A 184 16.66 14.65 -4.77
CA SER A 184 16.27 15.79 -5.55
C SER A 184 17.28 16.27 -6.62
N TYR A 185 16.71 16.57 -7.77
CA TYR A 185 17.28 17.47 -8.78
C TYR A 185 16.67 18.86 -8.57
N TYR A 186 17.48 19.86 -8.30
CA TYR A 186 17.04 21.22 -8.06
C TYR A 186 18.09 22.22 -8.61
N PRO A 187 17.69 23.25 -9.34
CA PRO A 187 16.33 23.57 -9.81
C PRO A 187 15.94 22.78 -11.08
N ASP A 188 14.84 23.18 -11.77
CA ASP A 188 14.34 22.55 -13.00
C ASP A 188 15.40 22.46 -14.12
N THR A 189 16.33 23.42 -14.19
CA THR A 189 17.46 23.39 -15.12
C THR A 189 18.38 22.20 -14.89
N GLN A 190 18.56 21.74 -13.65
CA GLN A 190 19.33 20.54 -13.35
C GLN A 190 18.63 19.29 -13.89
N VAL A 191 17.29 19.23 -13.84
CA VAL A 191 16.51 18.14 -14.45
C VAL A 191 16.75 18.10 -15.96
N MET A 192 16.71 19.26 -16.64
CA MET A 192 17.00 19.38 -18.06
C MET A 192 18.44 18.93 -18.38
N GLU A 193 19.42 19.33 -17.59
CA GLU A 193 20.83 18.92 -17.77
C GLU A 193 21.00 17.40 -17.64
N VAL A 194 20.29 16.75 -16.74
CA VAL A 194 20.30 15.27 -16.59
C VAL A 194 19.72 14.64 -17.84
N ALA A 195 18.60 15.13 -18.35
CA ALA A 195 18.00 14.65 -19.60
C ALA A 195 18.98 14.77 -20.77
N ASP A 196 19.63 15.93 -20.92
CA ASP A 196 20.60 16.19 -21.98
C ASP A 196 21.83 15.28 -21.88
N LYS A 197 22.36 15.07 -20.66
CA LYS A 197 23.49 14.16 -20.42
C LYS A 197 23.15 12.72 -20.76
N LEU A 198 21.95 12.24 -20.43
CA LEU A 198 21.51 10.90 -20.80
C LEU A 198 21.44 10.76 -22.33
N ARG A 199 20.89 11.75 -23.04
CA ARG A 199 20.79 11.74 -24.52
C ARG A 199 22.14 11.88 -25.20
N SER A 200 22.99 12.85 -24.79
CA SER A 200 24.31 13.08 -25.40
C SER A 200 25.25 11.89 -25.21
N ASN A 201 25.15 11.19 -24.08
CA ASN A 201 25.89 9.95 -23.83
C ASN A 201 25.23 8.69 -24.41
N ARG A 202 24.11 8.84 -25.13
CA ARG A 202 23.36 7.73 -25.74
C ARG A 202 22.91 6.67 -24.72
N ILE A 203 22.58 7.09 -23.51
CA ILE A 203 22.05 6.21 -22.47
C ILE A 203 20.53 6.12 -22.66
N PRO A 204 19.97 4.93 -22.94
CA PRO A 204 18.53 4.75 -23.03
C PRO A 204 17.90 5.02 -21.67
N ALA A 205 16.95 5.94 -21.62
CA ALA A 205 16.21 6.26 -20.40
C ALA A 205 14.83 6.80 -20.77
N ASP A 206 13.82 6.48 -20.00
CA ASP A 206 12.44 6.79 -20.32
C ASP A 206 11.81 7.76 -19.33
N VAL A 207 12.27 7.81 -18.06
CA VAL A 207 11.63 8.58 -16.99
C VAL A 207 12.67 9.33 -16.16
N ILE A 208 12.32 10.57 -15.78
CA ILE A 208 13.01 11.31 -14.72
C ILE A 208 11.99 11.60 -13.61
N TRP A 209 12.42 11.37 -12.36
CA TRP A 209 11.60 11.53 -11.17
C TRP A 209 11.91 12.83 -10.46
N MET A 210 10.87 13.53 -10.03
CA MET A 210 10.94 14.71 -9.16
C MET A 210 10.58 14.30 -7.74
N ASP A 211 11.57 14.38 -6.86
CA ASP A 211 11.45 14.22 -5.42
C ASP A 211 11.02 15.55 -4.77
N ILE A 212 10.89 15.60 -3.45
CA ILE A 212 10.18 16.63 -2.67
C ILE A 212 10.53 18.09 -2.96
N ASP A 213 11.76 18.40 -3.41
CA ASP A 213 12.24 19.79 -3.55
C ASP A 213 11.62 20.57 -4.72
N TYR A 214 10.77 19.92 -5.55
CA TYR A 214 10.00 20.68 -6.54
C TYR A 214 8.83 21.45 -5.91
N MET A 215 8.43 21.10 -4.67
CA MET A 215 7.30 21.68 -3.98
C MET A 215 7.65 23.03 -3.33
N ASP A 216 6.69 23.91 -3.20
CA ASP A 216 6.80 25.14 -2.41
C ASP A 216 6.75 24.82 -0.91
N GLY A 217 7.92 24.79 -0.26
CA GLY A 217 8.05 24.47 1.17
C GLY A 217 7.42 23.13 1.54
N TYR A 218 7.60 22.12 0.69
CA TYR A 218 7.07 20.75 0.84
C TYR A 218 5.54 20.67 0.93
N ARG A 219 4.80 21.68 0.46
CA ARG A 219 3.34 21.63 0.29
C ARG A 219 3.02 20.80 -0.94
N ILE A 220 2.36 19.68 -0.76
CA ILE A 220 1.93 18.81 -1.86
C ILE A 220 1.00 19.55 -2.83
N PHE A 221 0.98 19.15 -4.11
CA PHE A 221 0.25 19.79 -5.21
C PHE A 221 0.64 21.25 -5.48
N THR A 222 1.82 21.69 -5.04
CA THR A 222 2.40 23.01 -5.34
C THR A 222 3.74 22.86 -6.04
N PHE A 223 4.26 24.00 -6.56
CA PHE A 223 5.58 24.06 -7.21
C PHE A 223 6.36 25.23 -6.63
N ASP A 224 7.64 25.02 -6.34
CA ASP A 224 8.51 26.06 -5.85
C ASP A 224 8.65 27.18 -6.88
N PRO A 225 8.24 28.42 -6.56
CA PRO A 225 8.28 29.54 -7.51
C PRO A 225 9.69 29.95 -7.91
N LYS A 226 10.72 29.51 -7.19
CA LYS A 226 12.13 29.83 -7.48
C LYS A 226 12.78 28.76 -8.36
N GLY A 227 12.63 27.49 -7.99
CA GLY A 227 13.29 26.39 -8.68
C GLY A 227 12.44 25.71 -9.76
N PHE A 228 11.12 25.76 -9.65
CA PHE A 228 10.16 25.11 -10.55
C PHE A 228 9.03 26.05 -10.94
N SER A 229 9.40 27.29 -11.33
CA SER A 229 8.43 28.36 -11.63
C SER A 229 7.48 28.07 -12.82
N ASN A 230 7.84 27.16 -13.70
CA ASN A 230 7.02 26.76 -14.84
C ASN A 230 7.11 25.25 -15.07
N PRO A 231 6.40 24.45 -14.27
CA PRO A 231 6.45 22.98 -14.36
C PRO A 231 5.97 22.46 -15.72
N LYS A 232 5.02 23.15 -16.36
CA LYS A 232 4.57 22.78 -17.70
C LYS A 232 5.70 22.89 -18.71
N LYS A 233 6.50 23.97 -18.68
CA LYS A 233 7.65 24.13 -19.58
C LYS A 233 8.69 23.03 -19.38
N LEU A 234 8.96 22.64 -18.13
CA LEU A 234 9.85 21.54 -17.81
C LEU A 234 9.33 20.22 -18.42
N ASN A 235 8.05 19.90 -18.20
CA ASN A 235 7.46 18.67 -18.71
C ASN A 235 7.39 18.65 -20.24
N ASP A 236 7.08 19.77 -20.89
CA ASP A 236 7.12 19.91 -22.34
C ASP A 236 8.56 19.69 -22.89
N TYR A 237 9.56 20.18 -22.20
CA TYR A 237 10.99 19.93 -22.54
C TYR A 237 11.33 18.45 -22.43
N LEU A 238 10.96 17.81 -21.33
CA LEU A 238 11.20 16.36 -21.14
C LEU A 238 10.51 15.55 -22.23
N HIS A 239 9.26 15.87 -22.58
CA HIS A 239 8.52 15.21 -23.64
C HIS A 239 9.21 15.37 -25.02
N GLN A 240 9.72 16.57 -25.33
CA GLN A 240 10.47 16.82 -26.58
C GLN A 240 11.76 15.96 -26.67
N HIS A 241 12.33 15.60 -25.51
CA HIS A 241 13.50 14.72 -25.41
C HIS A 241 13.14 13.24 -25.17
N ASN A 242 11.87 12.88 -25.38
CA ASN A 242 11.33 11.53 -25.18
C ASN A 242 11.51 10.99 -23.75
N PHE A 243 11.39 11.86 -22.75
CA PHE A 243 11.26 11.48 -21.34
C PHE A 243 9.82 11.64 -20.88
N LYS A 244 9.47 10.85 -19.89
CA LYS A 244 8.29 10.98 -19.04
C LYS A 244 8.71 11.51 -17.67
N SER A 245 7.77 12.14 -16.97
CA SER A 245 8.01 12.69 -15.64
C SER A 245 7.08 12.07 -14.60
N VAL A 246 7.64 11.72 -13.45
CA VAL A 246 6.89 11.23 -12.29
C VAL A 246 7.21 12.14 -11.11
N TYR A 247 6.17 12.58 -10.40
CA TYR A 247 6.29 13.50 -9.28
C TYR A 247 5.80 12.87 -7.99
N MET A 248 6.53 13.12 -6.91
CA MET A 248 6.23 12.60 -5.59
C MET A 248 5.09 13.38 -4.92
N ILE A 249 4.20 12.69 -4.23
CA ILE A 249 3.12 13.23 -3.40
C ILE A 249 3.04 12.42 -2.11
N ASP A 250 3.24 13.11 -0.97
CA ASP A 250 3.07 12.57 0.37
C ASP A 250 1.61 12.62 0.85
N PRO A 251 1.21 11.83 1.85
CA PRO A 251 -0.11 11.95 2.49
C PRO A 251 -0.17 13.09 3.51
N GLY A 252 0.96 13.57 4.02
CA GLY A 252 1.03 14.63 5.02
C GLY A 252 0.76 16.00 4.42
N VAL A 253 -0.41 16.57 4.70
CA VAL A 253 -0.83 17.90 4.26
C VAL A 253 -0.34 18.92 5.29
N LYS A 254 0.50 19.88 4.89
CA LYS A 254 0.96 20.93 5.80
C LYS A 254 -0.21 21.62 6.49
N ALA A 255 -0.20 21.64 7.82
CA ALA A 255 -1.23 22.30 8.62
C ALA A 255 -0.97 23.83 8.61
N GLU A 256 -1.59 24.53 7.67
CA GLU A 256 -1.33 25.97 7.44
C GLU A 256 -2.55 26.65 6.82
N GLU A 257 -3.10 27.65 7.53
CA GLU A 257 -4.18 28.49 7.04
C GLU A 257 -3.79 29.22 5.75
N GLY A 258 -4.68 29.23 4.77
CA GLY A 258 -4.42 29.82 3.44
C GLY A 258 -3.75 28.86 2.44
N TYR A 259 -3.37 27.66 2.88
CA TYR A 259 -2.93 26.62 1.98
C TYR A 259 -4.15 25.81 1.51
N PHE A 260 -4.45 25.88 0.23
CA PHE A 260 -5.71 25.42 -0.35
C PHE A 260 -6.06 23.96 -0.05
N VAL A 261 -5.07 23.06 0.08
CA VAL A 261 -5.31 21.64 0.41
C VAL A 261 -5.74 21.51 1.86
N ASP A 262 -5.06 22.22 2.78
CA ASP A 262 -5.40 22.21 4.20
C ASP A 262 -6.76 22.88 4.47
N ASP A 263 -7.01 24.03 3.84
CA ASP A 263 -8.28 24.73 3.96
C ASP A 263 -9.47 23.87 3.48
N GLN A 264 -9.33 23.18 2.34
CA GLN A 264 -10.36 22.29 1.81
C GLN A 264 -10.57 21.05 2.70
N GLY A 265 -9.49 20.43 3.14
CA GLY A 265 -9.55 19.25 4.00
C GLY A 265 -10.18 19.57 5.37
N THR A 266 -9.84 20.73 5.93
CA THR A 266 -10.41 21.22 7.20
C THR A 266 -11.89 21.58 7.04
N ALA A 267 -12.27 22.28 5.97
CA ALA A 267 -13.68 22.60 5.68
C ALA A 267 -14.54 21.34 5.46
N GLY A 268 -13.96 20.28 4.87
CA GLY A 268 -14.63 19.01 4.64
C GLY A 268 -14.59 18.04 5.84
N ASP A 269 -13.87 18.37 6.89
CA ASP A 269 -13.60 17.48 8.03
C ASP A 269 -13.00 16.14 7.59
N TYR A 270 -11.95 16.17 6.75
CA TYR A 270 -11.41 15.01 6.07
C TYR A 270 -10.22 14.34 6.79
N TRP A 271 -9.81 14.85 7.94
CA TRP A 271 -8.62 14.41 8.66
C TRP A 271 -8.86 13.19 9.56
N VAL A 272 -7.86 12.33 9.68
CA VAL A 272 -7.79 11.34 10.75
C VAL A 272 -7.89 12.06 12.09
N LYS A 273 -8.63 11.50 13.03
CA LYS A 273 -8.87 12.10 14.34
C LYS A 273 -8.01 11.44 15.42
N THR A 274 -7.68 12.23 16.43
CA THR A 274 -7.20 11.71 17.70
C THR A 274 -8.34 11.00 18.46
N SER A 275 -8.01 10.25 19.50
CA SER A 275 -9.02 9.57 20.34
C SER A 275 -10.03 10.50 21.02
N ASP A 276 -9.68 11.79 21.20
CA ASP A 276 -10.59 12.84 21.70
C ASP A 276 -11.36 13.58 20.59
N GLY A 277 -11.25 13.12 19.35
CA GLY A 277 -12.05 13.60 18.21
C GLY A 277 -11.52 14.84 17.48
N LYS A 278 -10.34 15.33 17.83
CA LYS A 278 -9.69 16.45 17.11
C LYS A 278 -8.92 15.95 15.89
N PRO A 279 -8.69 16.78 14.87
CA PRO A 279 -7.75 16.45 13.80
C PRO A 279 -6.39 16.04 14.39
N PHE A 280 -5.86 14.90 13.95
CA PHE A 280 -4.51 14.50 14.32
C PHE A 280 -3.48 15.37 13.59
N VAL A 281 -2.51 15.86 14.34
CA VAL A 281 -1.36 16.60 13.80
C VAL A 281 -0.11 15.79 14.04
N GLY A 282 0.54 15.37 12.95
CA GLY A 282 1.86 14.74 12.97
C GLY A 282 2.93 15.68 12.44
N GLU A 283 4.12 15.14 12.18
CA GLU A 283 5.25 15.88 11.63
C GLU A 283 5.94 15.09 10.52
N VAL A 284 6.11 15.71 9.34
CA VAL A 284 6.95 15.21 8.25
C VAL A 284 7.71 16.40 7.62
N TRP A 285 8.11 16.31 6.35
CA TRP A 285 8.97 17.30 5.70
C TRP A 285 8.52 18.77 5.82
N PRO A 286 7.23 19.14 5.68
CA PRO A 286 6.79 20.52 5.84
C PRO A 286 6.63 20.97 7.30
N GLY A 287 6.97 20.14 8.29
CA GLY A 287 6.70 20.33 9.72
C GLY A 287 5.36 19.73 10.13
N ALA A 288 4.52 20.50 10.84
CA ALA A 288 3.20 20.05 11.26
C ALA A 288 2.29 19.74 10.06
N VAL A 289 1.63 18.56 10.09
CA VAL A 289 0.76 18.07 9.01
C VAL A 289 -0.51 17.43 9.54
N HIS A 290 -1.57 17.52 8.73
CA HIS A 290 -2.77 16.69 8.85
C HIS A 290 -2.67 15.49 7.91
N PHE A 291 -3.36 14.39 8.25
CA PHE A 291 -3.44 13.20 7.40
C PHE A 291 -4.88 12.95 6.97
N PRO A 292 -5.16 12.83 5.65
CA PRO A 292 -6.50 12.50 5.18
C PRO A 292 -6.96 11.12 5.64
N ASP A 293 -8.21 11.01 6.05
CA ASP A 293 -8.82 9.71 6.34
C ASP A 293 -9.24 9.01 5.05
N PHE A 294 -8.29 8.40 4.35
CA PHE A 294 -8.51 7.71 3.09
C PHE A 294 -9.44 6.48 3.19
N THR A 295 -9.85 6.05 4.39
CA THR A 295 -10.85 5.00 4.53
C THR A 295 -12.21 5.45 3.98
N ARG A 296 -12.49 6.76 4.02
CA ARG A 296 -13.74 7.40 3.63
C ARG A 296 -13.83 7.64 2.12
N PRO A 297 -14.89 7.19 1.45
CA PRO A 297 -15.08 7.41 0.00
C PRO A 297 -15.06 8.87 -0.42
N GLU A 298 -15.68 9.76 0.37
CA GLU A 298 -15.72 11.19 0.08
C GLU A 298 -14.34 11.85 0.18
N VAL A 299 -13.48 11.41 1.11
CA VAL A 299 -12.10 11.89 1.23
C VAL A 299 -11.28 11.47 0.02
N ARG A 300 -11.42 10.22 -0.43
CA ARG A 300 -10.77 9.75 -1.66
C ARG A 300 -11.24 10.52 -2.90
N THR A 301 -12.53 10.84 -2.97
CA THR A 301 -13.09 11.65 -4.07
C THR A 301 -12.54 13.07 -4.06
N TRP A 302 -12.48 13.71 -2.90
CA TRP A 302 -11.84 15.02 -2.76
C TRP A 302 -10.37 14.98 -3.17
N TRP A 303 -9.59 14.03 -2.63
CA TRP A 303 -8.17 13.86 -2.96
C TRP A 303 -7.96 13.68 -4.46
N ALA A 304 -8.81 12.93 -5.12
CA ALA A 304 -8.76 12.73 -6.57
C ALA A 304 -8.92 14.06 -7.35
N THR A 305 -9.70 15.02 -6.85
CA THR A 305 -9.87 16.32 -7.53
C THR A 305 -8.60 17.14 -7.55
N LEU A 306 -7.71 16.99 -6.56
CA LEU A 306 -6.44 17.73 -6.47
C LEU A 306 -5.48 17.40 -7.64
N TYR A 307 -5.60 16.22 -8.22
CA TYR A 307 -4.77 15.80 -9.35
C TYR A 307 -5.11 16.51 -10.66
N LYS A 308 -6.28 17.12 -10.81
CA LYS A 308 -6.70 17.71 -12.09
C LYS A 308 -5.72 18.75 -12.60
N ASP A 309 -5.48 19.79 -11.82
CA ASP A 309 -4.61 20.90 -12.19
C ASP A 309 -3.13 20.52 -12.11
N PHE A 310 -2.79 19.60 -11.22
CA PHE A 310 -1.45 19.03 -11.10
C PHE A 310 -1.05 18.26 -12.37
N MET A 311 -1.87 17.34 -12.84
CA MET A 311 -1.62 16.57 -14.06
C MET A 311 -1.69 17.44 -15.33
N ALA A 312 -2.43 18.54 -15.32
CA ALA A 312 -2.49 19.51 -16.41
C ALA A 312 -1.14 20.19 -16.69
N GLN A 313 -0.18 20.10 -15.75
CA GLN A 313 1.20 20.56 -15.97
C GLN A 313 2.01 19.61 -16.89
N GLY A 314 1.41 18.57 -17.44
CA GLY A 314 2.08 17.62 -18.33
C GLY A 314 2.76 16.47 -17.60
N ILE A 315 2.45 16.25 -16.33
CA ILE A 315 2.96 15.14 -15.51
C ILE A 315 2.42 13.81 -16.05
N ASP A 316 3.27 12.78 -16.12
CA ASP A 316 2.89 11.48 -16.70
C ASP A 316 2.52 10.44 -15.65
N GLY A 317 3.08 10.51 -14.45
CA GLY A 317 2.81 9.58 -13.36
C GLY A 317 3.06 10.18 -11.98
N VAL A 318 2.70 9.45 -10.95
CA VAL A 318 2.80 9.88 -9.54
C VAL A 318 3.54 8.85 -8.72
N TRP A 319 4.26 9.34 -7.73
CA TRP A 319 4.89 8.55 -6.70
C TRP A 319 4.25 8.91 -5.35
N ASN A 320 3.56 7.96 -4.72
CA ASN A 320 3.03 8.12 -3.37
C ASN A 320 4.06 7.60 -2.37
N ASP A 321 4.70 8.52 -1.68
CA ASP A 321 5.70 8.24 -0.66
C ASP A 321 5.15 8.47 0.75
N MET A 322 5.89 8.09 1.79
CA MET A 322 5.58 8.33 3.20
C MET A 322 4.21 7.79 3.67
N ASN A 323 3.61 6.86 2.96
CA ASN A 323 2.21 6.44 3.11
C ASN A 323 1.99 5.14 3.89
N GLU A 324 2.87 4.84 4.83
CA GLU A 324 2.70 3.78 5.85
C GLU A 324 1.52 4.04 6.81
N PRO A 325 1.21 5.27 7.29
CA PRO A 325 1.80 6.59 7.09
C PRO A 325 2.95 6.90 8.05
N ALA A 326 4.03 7.51 7.52
CA ALA A 326 5.14 7.96 8.35
C ALA A 326 4.80 9.26 9.09
N SER A 327 5.28 9.38 10.33
CA SER A 327 5.25 10.60 11.13
C SER A 327 6.47 10.64 12.04
N PHE A 328 7.29 11.67 11.88
CA PHE A 328 8.55 11.82 12.61
C PHE A 328 8.33 12.02 14.11
N GLY A 329 9.31 11.65 14.91
CA GLY A 329 9.32 11.87 16.36
C GLY A 329 8.32 11.05 17.17
N LEU A 330 7.55 10.19 16.53
CA LEU A 330 6.59 9.31 17.20
C LEU A 330 7.11 7.87 17.30
N PRO A 331 6.63 7.08 18.28
CA PRO A 331 6.92 5.66 18.35
C PRO A 331 6.58 4.95 17.04
N GLU A 332 7.43 4.02 16.62
CA GLU A 332 7.25 3.26 15.37
C GLU A 332 7.18 4.15 14.11
N THR A 333 7.65 5.40 14.19
CA THR A 333 7.64 6.39 13.10
C THR A 333 6.26 6.58 12.44
N THR A 334 5.16 6.36 13.16
CA THR A 334 3.79 6.49 12.64
C THR A 334 2.84 7.11 13.67
N MET A 335 1.62 7.42 13.24
CA MET A 335 0.60 8.01 14.12
C MET A 335 0.12 7.04 15.22
N PRO A 336 -0.42 7.56 16.33
CA PRO A 336 -0.92 6.74 17.44
C PRO A 336 -1.96 5.71 16.99
N ARG A 337 -1.87 4.49 17.57
CA ARG A 337 -2.72 3.35 17.23
C ARG A 337 -4.20 3.57 17.57
N ASP A 338 -4.51 4.45 18.53
CA ASP A 338 -5.85 4.80 18.98
C ASP A 338 -6.48 5.97 18.23
N ASN A 339 -5.76 6.58 17.27
CA ASN A 339 -6.34 7.55 16.35
C ASN A 339 -7.54 6.93 15.62
N GLN A 340 -8.53 7.76 15.29
CA GLN A 340 -9.82 7.29 14.79
C GLN A 340 -9.99 7.58 13.30
N HIS A 341 -10.44 6.56 12.58
CA HIS A 341 -10.93 6.62 11.22
C HIS A 341 -12.46 6.53 11.23
N LEU A 342 -13.12 7.40 10.47
CA LEU A 342 -14.57 7.60 10.56
C LEU A 342 -15.28 7.18 9.27
N ASN A 343 -16.32 6.34 9.41
CA ASN A 343 -17.26 6.05 8.31
C ASN A 343 -16.57 5.61 6.99
N GLY A 344 -15.62 4.69 7.06
CA GLY A 344 -14.96 4.12 5.90
C GLY A 344 -15.90 3.31 5.00
N ASP A 345 -15.32 2.59 4.04
CA ASP A 345 -16.07 1.69 3.15
C ASP A 345 -17.00 0.77 3.97
N GLY A 346 -18.27 0.66 3.55
CA GLY A 346 -19.30 -0.07 4.30
C GLY A 346 -19.77 0.58 5.62
N GLY A 347 -19.42 1.85 5.88
CA GLY A 347 -19.74 2.55 7.11
C GLY A 347 -18.88 2.14 8.31
N ILE A 348 -17.74 1.50 8.05
CA ILE A 348 -16.88 0.96 9.09
C ILE A 348 -15.86 2.02 9.52
N GLY A 349 -15.86 2.38 10.81
CA GLY A 349 -14.83 3.17 11.46
C GLY A 349 -14.03 2.36 12.48
N GLY A 350 -13.13 3.04 13.19
CA GLY A 350 -12.38 2.44 14.26
C GLY A 350 -10.95 2.97 14.43
N PRO A 351 -10.15 2.32 15.26
CA PRO A 351 -8.81 2.79 15.59
C PRO A 351 -7.82 2.62 14.42
N HIS A 352 -6.80 3.45 14.40
CA HIS A 352 -5.70 3.36 13.43
C HIS A 352 -5.02 1.99 13.42
N LEU A 353 -4.96 1.32 14.55
CA LEU A 353 -4.48 -0.06 14.67
C LEU A 353 -5.11 -1.02 13.65
N ARG A 354 -6.35 -0.76 13.22
CA ARG A 354 -7.07 -1.51 12.19
C ARG A 354 -6.72 -1.09 10.77
N PHE A 355 -6.53 0.21 10.54
CA PHE A 355 -6.48 0.80 9.21
C PHE A 355 -5.06 1.16 8.76
N HIS A 356 -4.09 1.06 9.64
CA HIS A 356 -2.70 1.40 9.39
C HIS A 356 -2.14 0.71 8.13
N ASN A 357 -2.16 -0.61 8.09
CA ASN A 357 -1.60 -1.37 6.98
C ASN A 357 -2.28 -1.10 5.62
N VAL A 358 -3.50 -0.58 5.64
CA VAL A 358 -4.28 -0.26 4.42
C VAL A 358 -4.36 1.23 4.12
N PHE A 359 -3.64 2.06 4.87
CA PHE A 359 -3.61 3.50 4.64
C PHE A 359 -3.04 3.81 3.25
N GLY A 360 -1.85 3.28 2.92
CA GLY A 360 -1.22 3.43 1.61
C GLY A 360 -2.07 2.88 0.48
N LEU A 361 -2.68 1.69 0.66
CA LEU A 361 -3.61 1.12 -0.32
C LEU A 361 -4.79 2.07 -0.60
N ASN A 362 -5.37 2.70 0.41
CA ASN A 362 -6.49 3.62 0.21
C ASN A 362 -6.04 4.95 -0.42
N MET A 363 -4.82 5.43 -0.11
CA MET A 363 -4.23 6.58 -0.80
C MET A 363 -4.02 6.31 -2.29
N VAL A 364 -3.45 5.16 -2.68
CA VAL A 364 -3.25 4.85 -4.10
C VAL A 364 -4.57 4.65 -4.86
N ARG A 365 -5.64 4.16 -4.19
CA ARG A 365 -7.00 4.16 -4.77
C ARG A 365 -7.45 5.57 -5.13
N ALA A 366 -7.27 6.53 -4.21
CA ALA A 366 -7.61 7.93 -4.43
C ALA A 366 -6.75 8.57 -5.53
N SER A 367 -5.43 8.34 -5.51
CA SER A 367 -4.50 8.83 -6.53
C SER A 367 -4.85 8.28 -7.92
N ARG A 368 -5.16 6.98 -8.01
CA ARG A 368 -5.60 6.38 -9.28
C ARG A 368 -6.90 6.99 -9.80
N GLN A 369 -7.87 7.22 -8.93
CA GLN A 369 -9.11 7.90 -9.30
C GLN A 369 -8.81 9.30 -9.84
N GLY A 370 -7.87 10.03 -9.23
CA GLY A 370 -7.43 11.35 -9.65
C GLY A 370 -6.76 11.35 -11.04
N LEU A 371 -5.85 10.42 -11.29
CA LEU A 371 -5.20 10.30 -12.59
C LEU A 371 -6.20 9.96 -13.71
N LEU A 372 -7.15 9.08 -13.44
CA LEU A 372 -8.22 8.74 -14.40
C LEU A 372 -9.19 9.91 -14.61
N LEU A 373 -9.48 10.69 -13.57
CA LEU A 373 -10.29 11.90 -13.69
C LEU A 373 -9.60 12.96 -14.57
N ALA A 374 -8.30 13.14 -14.38
CA ALA A 374 -7.50 14.09 -15.15
C ALA A 374 -7.29 13.64 -16.61
N ASN A 375 -7.06 12.35 -16.84
CA ASN A 375 -6.73 11.79 -18.16
C ASN A 375 -7.39 10.41 -18.38
N PRO A 376 -8.69 10.33 -18.65
CA PRO A 376 -9.43 9.06 -18.70
C PRO A 376 -8.99 8.13 -19.84
N GLN A 377 -8.27 8.65 -20.83
CA GLN A 377 -7.76 7.87 -21.97
C GLN A 377 -6.32 7.36 -21.79
N LYS A 378 -5.65 7.77 -20.72
CA LYS A 378 -4.28 7.32 -20.41
C LYS A 378 -4.29 6.23 -19.34
N ARG A 379 -3.41 5.25 -19.47
CA ARG A 379 -3.13 4.30 -18.39
C ARG A 379 -2.46 5.05 -17.26
N PRO A 380 -3.02 5.06 -16.04
CA PRO A 380 -2.37 5.70 -14.90
C PRO A 380 -1.11 4.93 -14.51
N PHE A 381 -0.09 5.65 -14.09
CA PHE A 381 1.10 5.09 -13.45
C PHE A 381 1.25 5.70 -12.07
N ILE A 382 1.27 4.83 -11.06
CA ILE A 382 1.47 5.19 -9.66
C ILE A 382 2.51 4.23 -9.10
N LEU A 383 3.49 4.76 -8.39
CA LEU A 383 4.41 4.01 -7.53
C LEU A 383 4.05 4.30 -6.08
N SER A 384 4.03 3.30 -5.22
CA SER A 384 3.74 3.46 -3.79
C SER A 384 4.80 2.82 -2.93
N ARG A 385 5.22 3.50 -1.87
CA ARG A 385 6.14 2.92 -0.87
C ARG A 385 5.41 1.90 -0.02
N SER A 386 4.32 2.29 0.61
CA SER A 386 3.50 1.39 1.41
C SER A 386 2.40 0.72 0.57
N ASN A 387 2.16 -0.54 0.86
CA ASN A 387 1.07 -1.28 0.21
C ASN A 387 0.57 -2.46 1.06
N PHE A 388 -0.53 -3.05 0.62
CA PHE A 388 -1.18 -4.19 1.24
C PHE A 388 -1.71 -5.15 0.15
N LEU A 389 -2.00 -6.41 0.52
CA LEU A 389 -2.57 -7.38 -0.42
C LEU A 389 -3.87 -6.83 -1.05
N GLY A 390 -3.90 -6.79 -2.38
CA GLY A 390 -4.96 -6.16 -3.17
C GLY A 390 -4.58 -4.80 -3.76
N GLY A 391 -3.55 -4.13 -3.23
CA GLY A 391 -3.10 -2.82 -3.72
C GLY A 391 -2.46 -2.85 -5.11
N HIS A 392 -1.97 -4.01 -5.56
CA HIS A 392 -1.44 -4.22 -6.92
C HIS A 392 -2.45 -3.87 -8.04
N ARG A 393 -3.75 -3.81 -7.73
CA ARG A 393 -4.77 -3.32 -8.67
C ARG A 393 -4.61 -1.84 -9.01
N TYR A 394 -3.94 -1.07 -8.15
CA TYR A 394 -3.91 0.38 -8.20
C TYR A 394 -2.53 0.97 -8.46
N ALA A 395 -1.47 0.36 -7.96
CA ALA A 395 -0.12 0.90 -8.02
C ALA A 395 0.94 -0.19 -8.17
N ALA A 396 2.09 0.19 -8.75
CA ALA A 396 3.36 -0.52 -8.59
C ALA A 396 3.99 -0.16 -7.24
N THR A 397 4.99 -0.91 -6.80
CA THR A 397 5.73 -0.66 -5.55
C THR A 397 7.23 -0.79 -5.80
N TRP A 398 8.03 -0.21 -4.89
CA TRP A 398 9.46 -0.47 -4.76
C TRP A 398 9.77 -0.87 -3.31
N THR A 399 10.98 -1.23 -3.03
CA THR A 399 11.39 -1.75 -1.71
C THR A 399 11.68 -0.64 -0.68
N GLY A 400 11.34 0.60 -0.96
CA GLY A 400 11.46 1.74 -0.05
C GLY A 400 12.89 2.29 0.06
N ASP A 401 13.15 2.99 1.18
CA ASP A 401 14.37 3.76 1.45
C ASP A 401 15.40 2.96 2.27
N ASN A 402 15.47 1.67 2.03
CA ASN A 402 16.42 0.79 2.72
C ASN A 402 17.87 1.13 2.31
N LEU A 403 18.73 1.40 3.28
CA LEU A 403 20.16 1.70 3.13
C LEU A 403 21.02 0.58 3.68
#